data_48a345f5745f0ca346c995f6f7453920
#
_entry.id   48a345f5745f0ca346c995f6f7453920
#
_cell.length_a   1.000
_cell.length_b   1.000
_cell.length_c   1.000
_cell.angle_alpha   90.00
_cell.angle_beta   90.00
_cell.angle_gamma   90.00
#
_symmetry.space_group_name_H-M   'P 1'
#
loop_
_entity.id
_entity.type
_entity.pdbx_description
1 polymer ?
#
loop_
_entity_poly.entity_id
_entity_poly.type
_entity_poly.pdbx_seq_one_letter_code
_entity_poly.pdbx_strand_id
1 'polypeptide(L)'
;MGPPQWRETLFVSGGGVVFDWDLQTSLEGLYAAGNQLACGGDHASAACTGRYAGRKAAAYAMSVKDLVIDREQVDKEKARVYAPVERTEGIGWKELQAGLCRIMQDYCGEYKSEETLKMGLKWLDSIRTSEGARAHARNPHELARTLECFSRLTVGKMIMHASLARKASSTILDFKRIDYPETDPPEWEKFITVRQEDGRVVAGELSYNYWLLPPYAPTYDENYKQHCDL
;
A
#
# COMPACT_ATOMS: atom_id res chain seq x y z
N MET A 1 -10.70 -32.44 8.23
CA MET A 1 -10.25 -31.04 8.02
C MET A 1 -8.74 -31.07 8.15
N GLY A 2 -8.00 -30.58 7.15
CA GLY A 2 -6.54 -30.39 7.26
C GLY A 2 -6.19 -29.31 8.28
N PRO A 3 -4.93 -29.28 8.77
CA PRO A 3 -4.49 -28.20 9.65
C PRO A 3 -4.68 -26.85 8.96
N PRO A 4 -4.98 -25.79 9.70
CA PRO A 4 -5.14 -24.45 9.11
C PRO A 4 -3.87 -24.07 8.35
N GLN A 5 -3.99 -23.83 7.06
CA GLN A 5 -2.88 -23.34 6.26
C GLN A 5 -2.69 -21.85 6.59
N TRP A 6 -1.61 -21.56 7.27
CA TRP A 6 -1.22 -20.19 7.56
C TRP A 6 -0.68 -19.56 6.28
N ARG A 7 -1.34 -18.52 5.79
CA ARG A 7 -0.75 -17.69 4.73
C ARG A 7 0.37 -16.86 5.35
N GLU A 8 1.60 -17.12 4.94
CA GLU A 8 2.77 -16.37 5.40
C GLU A 8 2.83 -14.95 4.82
N THR A 9 2.05 -14.66 3.79
CA THR A 9 2.05 -13.39 3.07
C THR A 9 0.63 -12.85 2.90
N LEU A 10 0.50 -11.53 3.03
CA LEU A 10 -0.68 -10.80 2.55
C LEU A 10 -0.70 -10.91 1.01
N PHE A 11 -1.68 -11.65 0.50
CA PHE A 11 -1.87 -11.73 -0.94
C PHE A 11 -2.61 -10.48 -1.40
N VAL A 12 -1.93 -9.65 -2.16
CA VAL A 12 -2.55 -8.51 -2.85
C VAL A 12 -2.44 -8.78 -4.33
N SER A 13 -3.56 -9.06 -4.96
CA SER A 13 -3.62 -9.13 -6.41
C SER A 13 -3.76 -7.72 -6.95
N GLY A 14 -2.72 -7.22 -7.56
CA GLY A 14 -2.71 -5.91 -8.22
C GLY A 14 -2.87 -4.72 -7.25
N GLY A 15 -2.15 -3.68 -7.50
CA GLY A 15 -2.18 -2.47 -6.71
C GLY A 15 -0.80 -1.84 -6.61
N GLY A 16 -0.76 -0.64 -6.08
CA GLY A 16 0.48 0.09 -5.95
C GLY A 16 0.22 1.55 -5.64
N VAL A 17 1.26 2.34 -5.77
CA VAL A 17 1.17 3.78 -5.60
C VAL A 17 0.69 4.42 -6.91
N VAL A 18 -0.18 5.42 -6.84
CA VAL A 18 -0.53 6.26 -7.99
C VAL A 18 0.69 7.10 -8.37
N PHE A 19 1.01 7.16 -9.64
CA PHE A 19 2.18 7.84 -10.18
C PHE A 19 1.83 8.54 -11.49
N ASP A 20 2.62 9.54 -11.83
CA ASP A 20 2.54 10.28 -13.09
C ASP A 20 3.50 9.72 -14.17
N TRP A 21 3.59 10.39 -15.31
CA TRP A 21 4.50 10.02 -16.39
C TRP A 21 5.98 10.07 -16.01
N ASP A 22 6.34 10.84 -15.00
CA ASP A 22 7.71 10.94 -14.47
C ASP A 22 7.98 9.93 -13.35
N LEU A 23 7.01 9.02 -13.07
CA LEU A 23 7.01 8.09 -11.94
C LEU A 23 7.05 8.79 -10.58
N GLN A 24 6.66 10.05 -10.53
CA GLN A 24 6.48 10.79 -9.28
C GLN A 24 5.12 10.43 -8.67
N THR A 25 5.09 10.31 -7.36
CA THR A 25 3.85 10.10 -6.61
C THR A 25 3.13 11.42 -6.33
N SER A 26 1.99 11.37 -5.66
CA SER A 26 1.30 12.57 -5.18
C SER A 26 2.09 13.38 -4.13
N LEU A 27 3.19 12.83 -3.60
CA LEU A 27 4.09 13.53 -2.69
C LEU A 27 5.28 14.08 -3.50
N GLU A 28 5.49 15.37 -3.43
CA GLU A 28 6.58 16.03 -4.12
C GLU A 28 7.95 15.44 -3.72
N GLY A 29 8.77 15.12 -4.73
CA GLY A 29 10.09 14.53 -4.54
C GLY A 29 10.11 13.02 -4.22
N LEU A 30 8.93 12.37 -4.11
CA LEU A 30 8.82 10.93 -3.90
C LEU A 30 8.47 10.23 -5.21
N TYR A 31 9.34 9.31 -5.62
CA TYR A 31 9.20 8.52 -6.84
C TYR A 31 8.94 7.05 -6.52
N ALA A 32 8.25 6.35 -7.41
CA ALA A 32 7.97 4.93 -7.27
C ALA A 32 8.51 4.14 -8.46
N ALA A 33 8.96 2.90 -8.22
CA ALA A 33 9.48 2.01 -9.26
C ALA A 33 9.21 0.53 -8.94
N GLY A 34 9.24 -0.32 -9.95
CA GLY A 34 9.08 -1.76 -9.79
C GLY A 34 7.71 -2.15 -9.28
N ASN A 35 7.67 -3.10 -8.36
CA ASN A 35 6.43 -3.65 -7.81
C ASN A 35 5.59 -2.65 -6.99
N GLN A 36 6.10 -1.46 -6.73
CA GLN A 36 5.32 -0.40 -6.11
C GLN A 36 4.39 0.32 -7.09
N LEU A 37 4.61 0.15 -8.39
CA LEU A 37 3.71 0.64 -9.42
C LEU A 37 2.55 -0.33 -9.60
N ALA A 38 1.36 0.21 -9.84
CA ALA A 38 0.14 -0.61 -10.03
C ALA A 38 0.24 -1.65 -11.17
N CYS A 39 1.17 -1.46 -12.10
CA CYS A 39 1.40 -2.32 -13.27
C CYS A 39 2.77 -3.01 -13.24
N GLY A 40 3.56 -2.84 -12.21
CA GLY A 40 4.87 -3.46 -12.06
C GLY A 40 4.74 -4.93 -11.66
N GLY A 41 5.51 -5.83 -12.26
CA GLY A 41 5.34 -7.25 -11.93
C GLY A 41 6.56 -8.14 -12.13
N ASP A 42 7.61 -7.67 -12.76
CA ASP A 42 8.78 -8.49 -13.05
C ASP A 42 10.11 -7.74 -12.91
N HIS A 43 11.20 -8.49 -13.07
CA HIS A 43 12.56 -7.94 -12.97
C HIS A 43 12.86 -6.92 -14.06
N ALA A 44 12.35 -7.14 -15.30
CA ALA A 44 12.56 -6.21 -16.41
C ALA A 44 11.85 -4.89 -16.15
N SER A 45 10.59 -4.94 -15.70
CA SER A 45 9.81 -3.78 -15.29
C SER A 45 10.50 -3.02 -14.14
N ALA A 46 11.00 -3.74 -13.13
CA ALA A 46 11.71 -3.12 -12.00
C ALA A 46 13.01 -2.42 -12.45
N ALA A 47 13.78 -3.03 -13.35
CA ALA A 47 15.02 -2.45 -13.88
C ALA A 47 14.76 -1.21 -14.73
N CYS A 48 13.77 -1.26 -15.63
CA CYS A 48 13.42 -0.15 -16.52
C CYS A 48 12.87 1.04 -15.75
N THR A 49 11.86 0.79 -14.90
CA THR A 49 11.22 1.85 -14.11
C THR A 49 12.15 2.41 -13.03
N GLY A 50 13.00 1.58 -12.41
CA GLY A 50 14.00 2.02 -11.46
C GLY A 50 15.04 2.96 -12.08
N ARG A 51 15.53 2.63 -13.28
CA ARG A 51 16.43 3.52 -14.03
C ARG A 51 15.76 4.84 -14.39
N TYR A 52 14.52 4.78 -14.86
CA TYR A 52 13.77 5.96 -15.29
C TYR A 52 13.47 6.86 -14.07
N ALA A 53 12.86 6.31 -13.02
CA ALA A 53 12.57 7.05 -11.80
C ALA A 53 13.83 7.65 -11.15
N GLY A 54 14.96 6.91 -11.17
CA GLY A 54 16.23 7.41 -10.65
C GLY A 54 16.75 8.64 -11.40
N ARG A 55 16.60 8.70 -12.73
CA ARG A 55 16.96 9.88 -13.53
C ARG A 55 16.08 11.08 -13.22
N LYS A 56 14.76 10.87 -13.15
CA LYS A 56 13.81 11.92 -12.82
C LYS A 56 14.03 12.44 -11.40
N ALA A 57 14.23 11.56 -10.42
CA ALA A 57 14.55 11.93 -9.05
C ALA A 57 15.86 12.73 -8.94
N ALA A 58 16.90 12.33 -9.70
CA ALA A 58 18.17 13.06 -9.72
C ALA A 58 18.00 14.46 -10.33
N ALA A 59 17.28 14.57 -11.45
CA ALA A 59 17.00 15.87 -12.06
C ALA A 59 16.20 16.78 -11.12
N TYR A 60 15.20 16.25 -10.46
CA TYR A 60 14.45 16.97 -9.42
C TYR A 60 15.35 17.43 -8.28
N ALA A 61 16.16 16.54 -7.72
CA ALA A 61 17.07 16.87 -6.62
C ALA A 61 18.07 18.01 -6.97
N MET A 62 18.50 18.07 -8.24
CA MET A 62 19.36 19.17 -8.73
C MET A 62 18.62 20.49 -8.90
N SER A 63 17.30 20.47 -9.05
CA SER A 63 16.47 21.67 -9.26
C SER A 63 15.97 22.30 -7.96
N VAL A 64 15.95 21.55 -6.86
CA VAL A 64 15.48 22.04 -5.56
C VAL A 64 16.61 22.65 -4.75
N LYS A 65 16.29 23.65 -3.94
CA LYS A 65 17.23 24.24 -2.97
C LYS A 65 17.41 23.32 -1.78
N ASP A 66 18.45 23.58 -0.97
CA ASP A 66 18.70 22.87 0.27
C ASP A 66 17.42 22.80 1.13
N LEU A 67 17.06 21.57 1.51
CA LEU A 67 15.90 21.32 2.33
C LEU A 67 16.18 21.60 3.80
N VAL A 68 15.25 22.27 4.46
CA VAL A 68 15.29 22.41 5.92
C VAL A 68 14.77 21.12 6.54
N ILE A 69 15.66 20.44 7.29
CA ILE A 69 15.29 19.21 7.98
C ILE A 69 14.49 19.55 9.24
N ASP A 70 13.27 19.07 9.33
CA ASP A 70 12.48 19.10 10.55
C ASP A 70 13.03 18.07 11.56
N ARG A 71 13.79 18.58 12.53
CA ARG A 71 14.43 17.75 13.57
C ARG A 71 13.43 17.11 14.51
N GLU A 72 12.33 17.77 14.81
CA GLU A 72 11.28 17.22 15.66
C GLU A 72 10.62 16.02 15.00
N GLN A 73 10.31 16.11 13.69
CA GLN A 73 9.79 14.99 12.93
C GLN A 73 10.76 13.79 12.91
N VAL A 74 12.07 14.05 12.73
CA VAL A 74 13.10 13.02 12.76
C VAL A 74 13.16 12.32 14.12
N ASP A 75 13.15 13.07 15.21
CA ASP A 75 13.23 12.53 16.57
C ASP A 75 11.96 11.73 16.94
N LYS A 76 10.80 12.21 16.53
CA LYS A 76 9.53 11.49 16.68
C LYS A 76 9.52 10.18 15.94
N GLU A 77 10.03 10.16 14.69
CA GLU A 77 10.11 8.94 13.89
C GLU A 77 11.15 7.96 14.48
N LYS A 78 12.29 8.43 14.95
CA LYS A 78 13.25 7.58 15.67
C LYS A 78 12.63 6.95 16.90
N ALA A 79 11.93 7.72 17.74
CA ALA A 79 11.25 7.21 18.93
C ALA A 79 10.23 6.11 18.54
N ARG A 80 9.45 6.32 17.48
CA ARG A 80 8.50 5.33 16.95
C ARG A 80 9.20 4.04 16.51
N VAL A 81 10.30 4.16 15.74
CA VAL A 81 11.03 3.02 15.17
C VAL A 81 11.70 2.19 16.26
N TYR A 82 12.32 2.84 17.25
CA TYR A 82 13.08 2.15 18.27
C TYR A 82 12.26 1.74 19.49
N ALA A 83 11.03 2.21 19.67
CA ALA A 83 10.18 1.84 20.78
C ALA A 83 10.12 0.31 21.07
N PRO A 84 10.10 -0.60 20.07
CA PRO A 84 10.09 -2.04 20.36
C PRO A 84 11.34 -2.57 21.04
N VAL A 85 12.51 -1.96 20.83
CA VAL A 85 13.78 -2.41 21.46
C VAL A 85 14.01 -1.77 22.84
N GLU A 86 13.30 -0.70 23.15
CA GLU A 86 13.36 -0.06 24.47
C GLU A 86 12.56 -0.84 25.53
N ARG A 87 11.65 -1.74 25.08
CA ARG A 87 10.87 -2.59 25.98
C ARG A 87 11.64 -3.84 26.37
N THR A 88 11.55 -4.23 27.62
CA THR A 88 12.18 -5.45 28.15
C THR A 88 11.36 -6.71 27.90
N GLU A 89 10.03 -6.54 27.73
CA GLU A 89 9.08 -7.62 27.49
C GLU A 89 7.92 -7.14 26.60
N GLY A 90 7.18 -8.06 26.02
CA GLY A 90 6.02 -7.73 25.17
C GLY A 90 5.70 -8.82 24.18
N ILE A 91 4.97 -8.44 23.13
CA ILE A 91 4.52 -9.33 22.07
C ILE A 91 5.61 -9.44 20.99
N GLY A 92 6.02 -10.64 20.65
CA GLY A 92 6.97 -10.89 19.59
C GLY A 92 6.37 -10.69 18.18
N TRP A 93 7.21 -10.38 17.21
CA TRP A 93 6.76 -10.16 15.83
C TRP A 93 6.01 -11.36 15.22
N LYS A 94 6.35 -12.60 15.60
CA LYS A 94 5.69 -13.82 15.10
C LYS A 94 4.22 -13.88 15.51
N GLU A 95 3.94 -13.54 16.74
CA GLU A 95 2.56 -13.50 17.28
C GLU A 95 1.76 -12.39 16.62
N LEU A 96 2.37 -11.21 16.48
CA LEU A 96 1.75 -10.07 15.80
C LEU A 96 1.45 -10.40 14.33
N GLN A 97 2.40 -11.02 13.62
CA GLN A 97 2.20 -11.46 12.24
C GLN A 97 1.08 -12.50 12.13
N ALA A 98 1.06 -13.49 13.01
CA ALA A 98 0.03 -14.54 13.01
C ALA A 98 -1.37 -13.91 13.19
N GLY A 99 -1.51 -12.96 14.11
CA GLY A 99 -2.77 -12.22 14.29
C GLY A 99 -3.20 -11.47 13.05
N LEU A 100 -2.28 -10.72 12.42
CA LEU A 100 -2.55 -9.99 11.18
C LEU A 100 -2.97 -10.91 10.03
N CYS A 101 -2.22 -12.01 9.81
CA CYS A 101 -2.54 -12.97 8.77
C CYS A 101 -3.92 -13.60 9.00
N ARG A 102 -4.25 -13.92 10.24
CA ARG A 102 -5.56 -14.48 10.59
C ARG A 102 -6.69 -13.51 10.29
N ILE A 103 -6.55 -12.23 10.67
CA ILE A 103 -7.56 -11.22 10.39
C ILE A 103 -7.75 -11.05 8.88
N MET A 104 -6.67 -10.95 8.12
CA MET A 104 -6.76 -10.81 6.67
C MET A 104 -7.42 -12.02 6.01
N GLN A 105 -7.10 -13.23 6.47
CA GLN A 105 -7.69 -14.47 5.96
C GLN A 105 -9.18 -14.56 6.25
N ASP A 106 -9.59 -14.24 7.48
CA ASP A 106 -10.98 -14.46 7.92
C ASP A 106 -11.91 -13.33 7.43
N TYR A 107 -11.41 -12.08 7.30
CA TYR A 107 -12.26 -10.92 7.03
C TYR A 107 -12.00 -10.25 5.67
N CYS A 108 -10.89 -10.53 5.01
CA CYS A 108 -10.54 -10.00 3.69
C CYS A 108 -10.03 -11.10 2.74
N GLY A 109 -10.49 -12.32 2.91
CA GLY A 109 -10.16 -13.48 2.08
C GLY A 109 -10.75 -13.40 0.67
N GLU A 110 -10.88 -14.55 0.01
CA GLU A 110 -11.42 -14.65 -1.35
C GLU A 110 -12.84 -14.07 -1.43
N TYR A 111 -13.71 -14.46 -0.51
CA TYR A 111 -15.09 -13.96 -0.41
C TYR A 111 -15.18 -12.91 0.71
N LYS A 112 -15.72 -11.76 0.40
CA LYS A 112 -15.84 -10.64 1.32
C LYS A 112 -17.17 -9.93 1.20
N SER A 113 -17.62 -9.34 2.30
CA SER A 113 -18.81 -8.49 2.36
C SER A 113 -18.50 -7.20 3.10
N GLU A 114 -19.39 -6.24 3.04
CA GLU A 114 -19.26 -5.00 3.83
C GLU A 114 -19.14 -5.30 5.33
N GLU A 115 -19.93 -6.26 5.82
CA GLU A 115 -19.94 -6.66 7.22
C GLU A 115 -18.58 -7.26 7.63
N THR A 116 -18.07 -8.25 6.87
CA THR A 116 -16.79 -8.89 7.18
C THR A 116 -15.63 -7.89 7.12
N LEU A 117 -15.59 -7.02 6.11
CA LEU A 117 -14.55 -6.00 5.97
C LEU A 117 -14.57 -4.99 7.11
N LYS A 118 -15.76 -4.52 7.53
CA LYS A 118 -15.89 -3.61 8.70
C LYS A 118 -15.45 -4.28 9.99
N MET A 119 -15.75 -5.56 10.16
CA MET A 119 -15.28 -6.34 11.30
C MET A 119 -13.76 -6.46 11.29
N GLY A 120 -13.17 -6.81 10.14
CA GLY A 120 -11.72 -6.90 9.97
C GLY A 120 -10.99 -5.58 10.29
N LEU A 121 -11.53 -4.44 9.85
CA LEU A 121 -10.97 -3.12 10.19
C LEU A 121 -10.97 -2.88 11.71
N LYS A 122 -12.04 -3.23 12.42
CA LYS A 122 -12.09 -3.12 13.89
C LYS A 122 -11.01 -3.99 14.56
N TRP A 123 -10.80 -5.21 14.05
CA TRP A 123 -9.75 -6.09 14.56
C TRP A 123 -8.35 -5.57 14.28
N LEU A 124 -8.10 -5.01 13.08
CA LEU A 124 -6.81 -4.38 12.77
C LEU A 124 -6.54 -3.17 13.67
N ASP A 125 -7.56 -2.36 13.98
CA ASP A 125 -7.42 -1.25 14.91
C ASP A 125 -7.17 -1.73 16.35
N SER A 126 -7.84 -2.80 16.78
CA SER A 126 -7.62 -3.43 18.07
C SER A 126 -6.18 -3.93 18.20
N ILE A 127 -5.69 -4.73 17.24
CA ILE A 127 -4.29 -5.20 17.24
C ILE A 127 -3.30 -4.02 17.29
N ARG A 128 -3.56 -2.95 16.55
CA ARG A 128 -2.67 -1.78 16.55
C ARG A 128 -2.53 -1.16 17.94
N THR A 129 -3.64 -1.02 18.65
CA THR A 129 -3.69 -0.31 19.94
C THR A 129 -3.36 -1.20 21.15
N SER A 130 -3.51 -2.51 21.01
CA SER A 130 -3.25 -3.48 22.08
C SER A 130 -1.89 -4.17 21.88
N GLU A 131 -1.83 -5.19 21.03
CA GLU A 131 -0.62 -6.00 20.81
C GLU A 131 0.51 -5.20 20.17
N GLY A 132 0.19 -4.38 19.18
CA GLY A 132 1.14 -3.50 18.49
C GLY A 132 1.80 -2.48 19.40
N ALA A 133 1.02 -1.92 20.35
CA ALA A 133 1.55 -1.00 21.35
C ALA A 133 2.52 -1.69 22.33
N ARG A 134 2.42 -3.00 22.47
CA ARG A 134 3.28 -3.84 23.33
C ARG A 134 4.33 -4.63 22.55
N ALA A 135 4.48 -4.35 21.25
CA ALA A 135 5.46 -5.05 20.42
C ALA A 135 6.88 -4.86 20.98
N HIS A 136 7.64 -5.97 21.05
CA HIS A 136 8.98 -6.04 21.62
C HIS A 136 9.95 -6.70 20.65
N ALA A 137 11.18 -6.20 20.60
CA ALA A 137 12.25 -6.72 19.77
C ALA A 137 13.56 -6.77 20.54
N ARG A 138 14.23 -7.92 20.54
CA ARG A 138 15.47 -8.17 21.30
C ARG A 138 16.75 -7.84 20.53
N ASN A 139 16.63 -7.69 19.22
CA ASN A 139 17.75 -7.49 18.32
C ASN A 139 17.29 -6.80 17.02
N PRO A 140 18.20 -6.33 16.16
CA PRO A 140 17.88 -5.65 14.91
C PRO A 140 17.01 -6.45 13.94
N HIS A 141 17.19 -7.78 13.90
CA HIS A 141 16.36 -8.64 13.03
C HIS A 141 14.91 -8.65 13.50
N GLU A 142 14.68 -8.82 14.80
CA GLU A 142 13.32 -8.79 15.37
C GLU A 142 12.68 -7.40 15.23
N LEU A 143 13.49 -6.33 15.35
CA LEU A 143 13.01 -4.97 15.10
C LEU A 143 12.53 -4.81 13.65
N ALA A 144 13.33 -5.23 12.67
CA ALA A 144 12.94 -5.17 11.27
C ALA A 144 11.63 -5.93 11.01
N ARG A 145 11.48 -7.15 11.56
CA ARG A 145 10.25 -7.94 11.45
C ARG A 145 9.04 -7.29 12.13
N THR A 146 9.24 -6.64 13.27
CA THR A 146 8.19 -5.89 13.95
C THR A 146 7.72 -4.70 13.12
N LEU A 147 8.65 -3.95 12.53
CA LEU A 147 8.34 -2.83 11.64
C LEU A 147 7.61 -3.29 10.36
N GLU A 148 8.00 -4.45 9.80
CA GLU A 148 7.25 -5.09 8.70
C GLU A 148 5.80 -5.41 9.11
N CYS A 149 5.55 -5.88 10.34
CA CYS A 149 4.20 -6.11 10.83
C CYS A 149 3.38 -4.81 10.88
N PHE A 150 3.97 -3.70 11.31
CA PHE A 150 3.30 -2.40 11.30
C PHE A 150 2.99 -1.92 9.88
N SER A 151 3.90 -2.14 8.93
CA SER A 151 3.66 -1.85 7.51
C SER A 151 2.53 -2.72 6.95
N ARG A 152 2.53 -4.01 7.25
CA ARG A 152 1.46 -4.95 6.85
C ARG A 152 0.10 -4.57 7.42
N LEU A 153 0.07 -4.11 8.67
CA LEU A 153 -1.16 -3.60 9.29
C LEU A 153 -1.71 -2.39 8.51
N THR A 154 -0.84 -1.45 8.15
CA THR A 154 -1.24 -0.29 7.36
C THR A 154 -1.76 -0.71 5.98
N VAL A 155 -1.03 -1.56 5.27
CA VAL A 155 -1.44 -2.10 3.96
C VAL A 155 -2.74 -2.89 4.06
N GLY A 156 -2.90 -3.73 5.09
CA GLY A 156 -4.14 -4.48 5.33
C GLY A 156 -5.35 -3.57 5.50
N LYS A 157 -5.20 -2.47 6.24
CA LYS A 157 -6.26 -1.44 6.35
C LYS A 157 -6.58 -0.79 5.00
N MET A 158 -5.55 -0.43 4.22
CA MET A 158 -5.74 0.15 2.88
C MET A 158 -6.50 -0.81 1.96
N ILE A 159 -6.14 -2.10 1.96
CA ILE A 159 -6.82 -3.14 1.18
C ILE A 159 -8.29 -3.25 1.58
N MET A 160 -8.60 -3.29 2.88
CA MET A 160 -9.98 -3.39 3.36
C MET A 160 -10.79 -2.14 3.01
N HIS A 161 -10.21 -0.93 3.11
CA HIS A 161 -10.90 0.29 2.70
C HIS A 161 -11.15 0.35 1.19
N ALA A 162 -10.17 -0.03 0.37
CA ALA A 162 -10.35 -0.13 -1.09
C ALA A 162 -11.42 -1.17 -1.44
N SER A 163 -11.40 -2.32 -0.74
CA SER A 163 -12.40 -3.38 -0.90
C SER A 163 -13.81 -2.94 -0.52
N LEU A 164 -13.96 -2.13 0.52
CA LEU A 164 -15.26 -1.55 0.91
C LEU A 164 -15.78 -0.55 -0.13
N ALA A 165 -14.89 0.24 -0.70
CA ALA A 165 -15.27 1.23 -1.70
C ALA A 165 -15.70 0.59 -3.03
N ARG A 166 -15.10 -0.55 -3.43
CA ARG A 166 -15.48 -1.27 -4.65
C ARG A 166 -16.77 -2.06 -4.43
N LYS A 167 -17.84 -1.68 -5.13
CA LYS A 167 -19.16 -2.30 -5.06
C LYS A 167 -19.45 -3.20 -6.28
N ALA A 168 -18.49 -4.02 -6.65
CA ALA A 168 -18.59 -5.02 -7.71
C ALA A 168 -17.57 -6.13 -7.45
N SER A 169 -17.84 -7.32 -7.96
CA SER A 169 -16.86 -8.40 -8.07
C SER A 169 -16.00 -8.22 -9.31
N SER A 170 -14.84 -8.90 -9.38
CA SER A 170 -13.97 -8.85 -10.56
C SER A 170 -13.23 -10.18 -10.72
N THR A 171 -13.29 -10.73 -11.92
CA THR A 171 -12.52 -11.91 -12.31
C THR A 171 -11.05 -11.54 -12.51
N ILE A 172 -10.79 -10.38 -13.12
CA ILE A 172 -9.43 -9.91 -13.41
C ILE A 172 -8.64 -9.68 -12.13
N LEU A 173 -9.29 -9.16 -11.09
CA LEU A 173 -8.66 -8.86 -9.80
C LEU A 173 -8.74 -10.05 -8.81
N ASP A 174 -9.33 -11.18 -9.19
CA ASP A 174 -9.67 -12.29 -8.26
C ASP A 174 -10.35 -11.76 -6.98
N PHE A 175 -11.36 -10.92 -7.18
CA PHE A 175 -12.02 -10.16 -6.13
C PHE A 175 -13.50 -10.48 -6.11
N LYS A 176 -13.98 -11.10 -5.02
CA LYS A 176 -15.37 -11.56 -4.90
C LYS A 176 -16.07 -10.87 -3.74
N ARG A 177 -17.08 -10.07 -4.08
CA ARG A 177 -18.00 -9.43 -3.12
C ARG A 177 -19.32 -10.22 -3.08
N ILE A 178 -19.66 -10.77 -1.91
CA ILE A 178 -20.91 -11.54 -1.73
C ILE A 178 -22.13 -10.62 -1.84
N ASP A 179 -21.99 -9.41 -1.33
CA ASP A 179 -23.01 -8.36 -1.34
C ASP A 179 -23.11 -7.59 -2.67
N TYR A 180 -22.11 -7.74 -3.56
CA TYR A 180 -22.07 -7.17 -4.91
C TYR A 180 -21.55 -8.23 -5.90
N PRO A 181 -22.36 -9.27 -6.23
CA PRO A 181 -21.89 -10.43 -6.99
C PRO A 181 -21.70 -10.15 -8.48
N GLU A 182 -22.19 -9.03 -9.00
CA GLU A 182 -21.99 -8.66 -10.40
C GLU A 182 -20.51 -8.52 -10.70
N THR A 183 -20.06 -9.17 -11.78
CA THR A 183 -18.65 -9.33 -12.12
C THR A 183 -18.28 -8.43 -13.27
N ASP A 184 -17.27 -7.59 -13.06
CA ASP A 184 -16.68 -6.67 -14.04
C ASP A 184 -17.69 -5.81 -14.81
N PRO A 185 -18.69 -5.16 -14.14
CA PRO A 185 -19.59 -4.28 -14.83
C PRO A 185 -18.83 -3.02 -15.33
N PRO A 186 -19.19 -2.46 -16.51
CA PRO A 186 -18.43 -1.39 -17.15
C PRO A 186 -18.16 -0.16 -16.30
N GLU A 187 -19.08 0.21 -15.43
CA GLU A 187 -18.94 1.36 -14.52
C GLU A 187 -17.88 1.14 -13.44
N TRP A 188 -17.37 -0.10 -13.28
CA TRP A 188 -16.30 -0.46 -12.37
C TRP A 188 -14.97 -0.71 -13.06
N GLU A 189 -14.83 -0.36 -14.33
CA GLU A 189 -13.55 -0.30 -15.04
C GLU A 189 -12.70 0.90 -14.59
N LYS A 190 -12.30 0.87 -13.30
CA LYS A 190 -11.55 1.94 -12.66
C LYS A 190 -10.74 1.39 -11.49
N PHE A 191 -9.68 2.12 -11.14
CA PHE A 191 -8.96 1.90 -9.90
C PHE A 191 -9.71 2.52 -8.72
N ILE A 192 -9.62 1.88 -7.57
CA ILE A 192 -9.97 2.49 -6.29
C ILE A 192 -8.69 2.99 -5.64
N THR A 193 -8.62 4.28 -5.38
CA THR A 193 -7.51 4.90 -4.66
C THR A 193 -7.84 5.04 -3.19
N VAL A 194 -6.82 4.98 -2.34
CA VAL A 194 -6.96 5.15 -0.89
C VAL A 194 -5.88 6.11 -0.42
N ARG A 195 -6.27 7.14 0.31
CA ARG A 195 -5.35 8.11 0.90
C ARG A 195 -5.78 8.48 2.32
N GLN A 196 -4.86 9.04 3.09
CA GLN A 196 -5.17 9.58 4.40
C GLN A 196 -5.29 11.10 4.32
N GLU A 197 -6.42 11.63 4.81
CA GLU A 197 -6.68 13.06 4.97
C GLU A 197 -7.13 13.31 6.40
N ASP A 198 -6.48 14.22 7.10
CA ASP A 198 -6.82 14.61 8.48
C ASP A 198 -7.04 13.40 9.42
N GLY A 199 -6.20 12.39 9.29
CA GLY A 199 -6.28 11.17 10.10
C GLY A 199 -7.37 10.18 9.67
N ARG A 200 -8.15 10.48 8.63
CA ARG A 200 -9.20 9.62 8.09
C ARG A 200 -8.76 9.00 6.78
N VAL A 201 -9.23 7.79 6.53
CA VAL A 201 -9.02 7.13 5.23
C VAL A 201 -10.11 7.57 4.27
N VAL A 202 -9.69 8.13 3.13
CA VAL A 202 -10.57 8.57 2.05
C VAL A 202 -10.32 7.68 0.85
N ALA A 203 -11.40 7.09 0.33
CA ALA A 203 -11.38 6.35 -0.93
C ALA A 203 -11.80 7.27 -2.08
N GLY A 204 -11.13 7.13 -3.22
CA GLY A 204 -11.44 7.82 -4.46
C GLY A 204 -11.45 6.85 -5.63
N GLU A 205 -11.76 7.36 -6.79
CA GLU A 205 -11.78 6.62 -8.05
C GLU A 205 -10.79 7.22 -9.04
N LEU A 206 -10.14 6.36 -9.83
CA LEU A 206 -9.19 6.78 -10.85
C LEU A 206 -9.45 5.93 -12.10
N SER A 207 -9.64 6.59 -13.24
CA SER A 207 -9.86 5.91 -14.52
C SER A 207 -8.65 5.04 -14.88
N TYR A 208 -8.87 3.89 -15.55
CA TYR A 208 -7.77 3.04 -16.00
C TYR A 208 -6.83 3.74 -16.98
N ASN A 209 -7.35 4.71 -17.73
CA ASN A 209 -6.57 5.50 -18.67
C ASN A 209 -6.20 6.89 -18.14
N TYR A 210 -6.11 7.08 -16.82
CA TYR A 210 -5.83 8.37 -16.18
C TYR A 210 -4.57 9.06 -16.75
N TRP A 211 -3.62 8.28 -17.19
CA TRP A 211 -2.35 8.71 -17.78
C TRP A 211 -2.49 9.29 -19.21
N LEU A 212 -3.70 9.26 -19.82
CA LEU A 212 -4.09 9.90 -21.07
C LEU A 212 -5.18 10.97 -20.89
N LEU A 213 -5.52 11.29 -19.65
CA LEU A 213 -6.51 12.32 -19.32
C LEU A 213 -5.83 13.59 -18.82
N PRO A 214 -6.45 14.76 -18.96
CA PRO A 214 -5.89 16.00 -18.43
C PRO A 214 -5.35 15.83 -16.99
N PRO A 215 -4.16 16.35 -16.67
CA PRO A 215 -3.36 17.31 -17.44
C PRO A 215 -2.48 16.73 -18.56
N TYR A 216 -2.52 15.43 -18.82
CA TYR A 216 -1.69 14.76 -19.82
C TYR A 216 -2.25 14.91 -21.23
N ALA A 217 -1.42 14.63 -22.24
CA ALA A 217 -1.83 14.55 -23.62
C ALA A 217 -2.74 13.32 -23.88
N PRO A 218 -3.64 13.38 -24.87
CA PRO A 218 -4.60 12.31 -25.12
C PRO A 218 -3.97 11.05 -25.75
N THR A 219 -2.72 11.10 -26.17
CA THR A 219 -2.04 9.97 -26.80
C THR A 219 -0.75 9.59 -26.09
N TYR A 220 -0.39 8.31 -26.21
CA TYR A 220 0.87 7.79 -25.66
C TYR A 220 2.09 8.49 -26.28
N ASP A 221 2.12 8.66 -27.59
CA ASP A 221 3.27 9.19 -28.32
C ASP A 221 3.57 10.65 -27.93
N GLU A 222 2.54 11.45 -27.70
CA GLU A 222 2.70 12.84 -27.24
C GLU A 222 3.28 12.89 -25.85
N ASN A 223 2.73 12.12 -24.92
CA ASN A 223 3.25 12.03 -23.53
C ASN A 223 4.67 11.44 -23.52
N TYR A 224 4.93 10.40 -24.31
CA TYR A 224 6.26 9.82 -24.41
C TYR A 224 7.32 10.85 -24.83
N LYS A 225 7.04 11.65 -25.86
CA LYS A 225 7.93 12.73 -26.31
C LYS A 225 8.14 13.80 -25.25
N GLN A 226 7.11 14.12 -24.47
CA GLN A 226 7.21 15.15 -23.42
C GLN A 226 8.01 14.69 -22.20
N HIS A 227 7.88 13.43 -21.83
CA HIS A 227 8.39 12.92 -20.53
C HIS A 227 9.58 11.98 -20.69
N CYS A 228 9.72 11.26 -21.79
CA CYS A 228 10.71 10.19 -21.94
C CYS A 228 11.89 10.52 -22.84
N ASP A 229 11.90 11.66 -23.53
CA ASP A 229 13.08 12.18 -24.23
C ASP A 229 14.13 12.59 -23.17
N LEU A 230 15.13 11.68 -23.01
CA LEU A 230 16.20 11.75 -22.02
C LEU A 230 17.54 12.02 -22.71
#